data_4ce7f998e7ce338e0beadc41eab6be7d
#
_entry.id   4ce7f998e7ce338e0beadc41eab6be7d
#
_cell.length_a   1.000
_cell.length_b   1.000
_cell.length_c   1.000
_cell.angle_alpha   90.00
_cell.angle_beta   90.00
_cell.angle_gamma   90.00
#
_symmetry.space_group_name_H-M   'P 1'
#
loop_
_entity.id
_entity.type
_entity.pdbx_description
1 polymer ?
#
loop_
_entity_poly.entity_id
_entity_poly.type
_entity_poly.pdbx_seq_one_letter_code
_entity_poly.pdbx_strand_id
1 'polypeptide(L)'
;MTERKTAVLFTTGVIAAYLFAVLAIHIAAPDGPIPPEEFPEKCPDGSSNCSMIGPLPYRSDGQTELRFNSSLEHVMSVASEWAESQPRTNSLGEWPDQHHFVFTSLVFRFPDDFLIRGFCDEGHSVIHVYSESRLGVSDFGVNEDRVFRFANHMSSVEMPTSECTGE
;
A
#
# COMPACT_ATOMS: atom_id res chain seq x y z
N MET A 1 41.69 9.54 26.13
CA MET A 1 41.37 10.42 24.97
C MET A 1 41.17 9.63 23.68
N THR A 2 41.92 8.55 23.46
CA THR A 2 41.89 7.71 22.23
C THR A 2 40.59 6.92 22.09
N GLU A 3 40.11 6.25 23.13
CA GLU A 3 38.85 5.48 23.09
C GLU A 3 37.63 6.30 22.73
N ARG A 4 37.51 7.54 23.27
CA ARG A 4 36.41 8.43 22.93
C ARG A 4 36.40 8.86 21.46
N LYS A 5 37.60 9.10 20.88
CA LYS A 5 37.75 9.43 19.46
C LYS A 5 37.38 8.24 18.58
N THR A 6 37.78 7.02 18.95
CA THR A 6 37.44 5.80 18.23
C THR A 6 35.94 5.52 18.27
N ALA A 7 35.29 5.68 19.43
CA ALA A 7 33.84 5.53 19.56
C ALA A 7 33.07 6.55 18.68
N VAL A 8 33.49 7.81 18.69
CA VAL A 8 32.86 8.86 17.83
C VAL A 8 33.04 8.53 16.36
N LEU A 9 34.24 8.14 15.91
CA LEU A 9 34.48 7.75 14.52
C LEU A 9 33.61 6.56 14.08
N PHE A 10 33.53 5.53 14.94
CA PHE A 10 32.70 4.35 14.68
C PHE A 10 31.20 4.74 14.54
N THR A 11 30.68 5.51 15.51
CA THR A 11 29.27 5.95 15.48
C THR A 11 28.98 6.79 14.24
N THR A 12 29.88 7.72 13.89
CA THR A 12 29.73 8.55 12.67
C THR A 12 29.73 7.69 11.40
N GLY A 13 30.61 6.67 11.34
CA GLY A 13 30.67 5.73 10.23
C GLY A 13 29.37 4.94 10.05
N VAL A 14 28.80 4.43 11.14
CA VAL A 14 27.53 3.70 11.13
C VAL A 14 26.37 4.58 10.65
N ILE A 15 26.29 5.82 11.17
CA ILE A 15 25.26 6.78 10.75
C ILE A 15 25.41 7.11 9.26
N ALA A 16 26.62 7.37 8.79
CA ALA A 16 26.88 7.68 7.39
C ALA A 16 26.50 6.51 6.46
N ALA A 17 26.83 5.28 6.84
CA ALA A 17 26.46 4.08 6.09
C ALA A 17 24.93 3.88 6.04
N TYR A 18 24.25 4.12 7.16
CA TYR A 18 22.77 4.06 7.20
C TYR A 18 22.13 5.12 6.29
N LEU A 19 22.56 6.38 6.37
CA LEU A 19 22.05 7.45 5.52
C LEU A 19 22.31 7.19 4.04
N PHE A 20 23.48 6.64 3.70
CA PHE A 20 23.80 6.21 2.35
C PHE A 20 22.88 5.10 1.86
N ALA A 21 22.61 4.09 2.69
CA ALA A 21 21.68 3.01 2.34
C ALA A 21 20.26 3.53 2.10
N VAL A 22 19.74 4.41 2.97
CA VAL A 22 18.41 5.04 2.78
C VAL A 22 18.36 5.86 1.50
N LEU A 23 19.41 6.65 1.23
CA LEU A 23 19.50 7.43 -0.02
C LEU A 23 19.54 6.54 -1.26
N ALA A 24 20.31 5.45 -1.22
CA ALA A 24 20.38 4.50 -2.33
C ALA A 24 19.02 3.83 -2.61
N ILE A 25 18.28 3.47 -1.57
CA ILE A 25 16.92 2.93 -1.70
C ILE A 25 15.99 3.97 -2.36
N HIS A 26 16.04 5.21 -1.91
CA HIS A 26 15.20 6.28 -2.45
C HIS A 26 15.50 6.59 -3.93
N ILE A 27 16.78 6.51 -4.33
CA ILE A 27 17.18 6.66 -5.73
C ILE A 27 16.76 5.47 -6.59
N ALA A 28 16.81 4.25 -6.03
CA ALA A 28 16.49 3.02 -6.75
C ALA A 28 14.97 2.81 -6.93
N ALA A 29 14.16 3.41 -6.06
CA ALA A 29 12.69 3.32 -6.10
C ALA A 29 12.05 4.70 -5.94
N PRO A 30 12.14 5.57 -6.96
CA PRO A 30 11.59 6.91 -6.91
C PRO A 30 10.06 6.88 -6.79
N ASP A 31 9.53 7.90 -6.11
CA ASP A 31 8.09 8.08 -6.02
C ASP A 31 7.51 8.51 -7.37
N GLY A 32 6.37 7.92 -7.73
CA GLY A 32 5.61 8.26 -8.92
C GLY A 32 4.18 7.73 -8.78
N PRO A 33 3.15 8.51 -9.13
CA PRO A 33 1.78 8.02 -9.10
C PRO A 33 1.58 6.93 -10.16
N ILE A 34 0.78 5.91 -9.81
CA ILE A 34 0.29 4.90 -10.75
C ILE A 34 -1.14 5.29 -11.10
N PRO A 35 -1.41 5.77 -12.31
CA PRO A 35 -2.75 6.22 -12.71
C PRO A 35 -3.71 5.03 -12.91
N PRO A 36 -5.04 5.27 -12.96
CA PRO A 36 -6.04 4.20 -13.07
C PRO A 36 -5.84 3.25 -14.26
N GLU A 37 -5.33 3.74 -15.37
CA GLU A 37 -5.06 2.95 -16.57
C GLU A 37 -3.92 1.92 -16.36
N GLU A 38 -3.07 2.16 -15.37
CA GLU A 38 -1.91 1.32 -15.03
C GLU A 38 -2.15 0.47 -13.77
N PHE A 39 -3.41 0.36 -13.28
CA PHE A 39 -3.70 -0.51 -12.15
C PHE A 39 -3.27 -1.96 -12.46
N PRO A 40 -2.45 -2.60 -11.60
CA PRO A 40 -1.92 -3.92 -11.86
C PRO A 40 -3.03 -4.98 -11.99
N GLU A 41 -2.99 -5.79 -13.04
CA GLU A 41 -3.96 -6.88 -13.24
C GLU A 41 -3.69 -8.08 -12.32
N LYS A 42 -2.43 -8.29 -11.95
CA LYS A 42 -1.98 -9.40 -11.07
C LYS A 42 -0.68 -9.06 -10.36
N CYS A 43 -0.41 -9.76 -9.26
CA CYS A 43 0.94 -9.82 -8.70
C CYS A 43 1.92 -10.55 -9.62
N PRO A 44 3.22 -10.24 -9.58
CA PRO A 44 4.24 -11.02 -10.30
C PRO A 44 4.22 -12.48 -9.86
N ASP A 45 4.38 -13.39 -10.82
CA ASP A 45 4.34 -14.83 -10.57
C ASP A 45 5.42 -15.25 -9.57
N GLY A 46 5.02 -15.93 -8.49
CA GLY A 46 5.93 -16.35 -7.41
C GLY A 46 6.46 -15.24 -6.51
N SER A 47 5.90 -14.04 -6.61
CA SER A 47 6.27 -12.93 -5.73
C SER A 47 6.01 -13.26 -4.27
N SER A 48 6.97 -12.93 -3.38
CA SER A 48 6.79 -13.01 -1.94
C SER A 48 6.66 -11.63 -1.28
N ASN A 49 6.55 -10.56 -2.09
CA ASN A 49 6.42 -9.17 -1.65
C ASN A 49 5.22 -8.44 -2.26
N CYS A 50 4.26 -9.19 -2.79
CA CYS A 50 2.98 -8.67 -3.33
C CYS A 50 1.79 -9.40 -2.71
N SER A 51 0.68 -8.69 -2.54
CA SER A 51 -0.63 -9.23 -2.17
C SER A 51 -1.73 -8.47 -2.89
N MET A 52 -2.80 -9.15 -3.31
CA MET A 52 -3.86 -8.55 -4.12
C MET A 52 -5.22 -9.16 -3.81
N ILE A 53 -6.22 -8.29 -3.59
CA ILE A 53 -7.64 -8.60 -3.71
C ILE A 53 -8.09 -8.08 -5.07
N GLY A 54 -8.50 -8.97 -5.97
CA GLY A 54 -8.86 -8.63 -7.34
C GLY A 54 -9.21 -9.88 -8.15
N PRO A 55 -9.50 -9.76 -9.45
CA PRO A 55 -9.89 -10.89 -10.30
C PRO A 55 -8.88 -12.05 -10.32
N LEU A 56 -7.61 -11.73 -10.11
CA LEU A 56 -6.52 -12.70 -9.97
C LEU A 56 -5.92 -12.58 -8.55
N PRO A 57 -6.64 -13.10 -7.52
CA PRO A 57 -6.27 -12.89 -6.13
C PRO A 57 -4.92 -13.55 -5.82
N TYR A 58 -4.11 -12.87 -5.01
CA TYR A 58 -2.80 -13.37 -4.65
C TYR A 58 -2.49 -13.06 -3.19
N ARG A 59 -2.20 -14.09 -2.38
CA ARG A 59 -1.92 -13.98 -0.94
C ARG A 59 -2.99 -13.14 -0.21
N SER A 60 -4.26 -13.42 -0.51
CA SER A 60 -5.44 -12.76 0.05
C SER A 60 -6.55 -13.76 0.41
N ASP A 61 -6.18 -15.02 0.72
CA ASP A 61 -7.10 -16.13 1.01
C ASP A 61 -8.15 -16.37 -0.10
N GLY A 62 -7.77 -16.07 -1.36
CA GLY A 62 -8.65 -16.23 -2.51
C GLY A 62 -9.72 -15.16 -2.64
N GLN A 63 -9.64 -14.07 -1.87
CA GLN A 63 -10.61 -12.98 -1.92
C GLN A 63 -10.44 -12.20 -3.25
N THR A 64 -11.51 -12.17 -4.04
CA THR A 64 -11.49 -11.54 -5.37
C THR A 64 -11.96 -10.09 -5.34
N GLU A 65 -12.73 -9.68 -4.33
CA GLU A 65 -13.28 -8.32 -4.20
C GLU A 65 -13.74 -8.03 -2.78
N LEU A 66 -13.89 -6.75 -2.45
CA LEU A 66 -14.65 -6.26 -1.31
C LEU A 66 -15.88 -5.55 -1.86
N ARG A 67 -17.09 -5.93 -1.42
CA ARG A 67 -18.37 -5.45 -1.96
C ARG A 67 -19.19 -4.78 -0.88
N PHE A 68 -19.76 -3.60 -1.18
CA PHE A 68 -20.46 -2.73 -0.23
C PHE A 68 -21.77 -2.21 -0.77
N ASN A 69 -22.78 -2.14 0.10
CA ASN A 69 -24.07 -1.48 -0.16
C ASN A 69 -23.98 0.01 0.20
N SER A 70 -23.09 0.74 -0.45
CA SER A 70 -22.87 2.18 -0.20
C SER A 70 -22.39 2.84 -1.48
N SER A 71 -22.44 4.17 -1.56
CA SER A 71 -21.95 4.90 -2.73
C SER A 71 -20.43 4.72 -2.88
N LEU A 72 -19.94 4.72 -4.12
CA LEU A 72 -18.51 4.59 -4.40
C LEU A 72 -17.71 5.70 -3.72
N GLU A 73 -18.18 6.93 -3.77
CA GLU A 73 -17.53 8.07 -3.11
C GLU A 73 -17.33 7.82 -1.61
N HIS A 74 -18.37 7.34 -0.92
CA HIS A 74 -18.27 7.07 0.52
C HIS A 74 -17.30 5.91 0.82
N VAL A 75 -17.38 4.82 0.05
CA VAL A 75 -16.49 3.66 0.22
C VAL A 75 -15.03 4.06 -0.03
N MET A 76 -14.77 4.86 -1.07
CA MET A 76 -13.42 5.36 -1.37
C MET A 76 -12.92 6.32 -0.29
N SER A 77 -13.79 7.16 0.28
CA SER A 77 -13.42 8.03 1.42
C SER A 77 -12.99 7.22 2.64
N VAL A 78 -13.77 6.22 3.04
CA VAL A 78 -13.42 5.32 4.17
C VAL A 78 -12.11 4.58 3.92
N ALA A 79 -11.90 4.13 2.68
CA ALA A 79 -10.68 3.44 2.29
C ALA A 79 -9.45 4.35 2.37
N SER A 80 -9.57 5.60 1.90
CA SER A 80 -8.50 6.61 2.01
C SER A 80 -8.19 6.97 3.46
N GLU A 81 -9.21 7.25 4.27
CA GLU A 81 -9.05 7.58 5.68
C GLU A 81 -8.28 6.48 6.43
N TRP A 82 -8.57 5.21 6.13
CA TRP A 82 -7.80 4.11 6.69
C TRP A 82 -6.33 4.18 6.28
N ALA A 83 -6.04 4.35 4.99
CA ALA A 83 -4.67 4.38 4.49
C ALA A 83 -3.88 5.56 5.09
N GLU A 84 -4.48 6.76 5.13
CA GLU A 84 -3.88 7.98 5.69
C GLU A 84 -3.64 7.87 7.20
N SER A 85 -4.49 7.13 7.93
CA SER A 85 -4.32 6.89 9.36
C SER A 85 -3.13 5.99 9.69
N GLN A 86 -2.58 5.28 8.71
CA GLN A 86 -1.45 4.38 8.94
C GLN A 86 -0.13 5.16 9.06
N PRO A 87 0.79 4.71 9.92
CA PRO A 87 2.06 5.39 10.11
C PRO A 87 2.94 5.30 8.84
N ARG A 88 3.61 6.40 8.52
CA ARG A 88 4.58 6.50 7.41
C ARG A 88 3.95 6.23 6.03
N THR A 89 2.71 6.67 5.86
CA THR A 89 1.97 6.62 4.62
C THR A 89 1.96 8.00 3.98
N ASN A 90 2.06 8.05 2.66
CA ASN A 90 1.87 9.27 1.88
C ASN A 90 0.96 8.94 0.69
N SER A 91 0.02 9.85 0.38
CA SER A 91 -0.73 9.80 -0.88
C SER A 91 0.17 10.26 -2.02
N LEU A 92 0.20 9.51 -3.12
CA LEU A 92 0.89 9.87 -4.37
C LEU A 92 -0.09 10.30 -5.47
N GLY A 93 -1.34 9.86 -5.41
CA GLY A 93 -2.36 10.19 -6.39
C GLY A 93 -3.75 9.80 -5.91
N GLU A 94 -4.72 10.65 -6.24
CA GLU A 94 -6.13 10.46 -5.93
C GLU A 94 -6.96 10.76 -7.17
N TRP A 95 -7.71 9.77 -7.62
CA TRP A 95 -8.67 9.84 -8.72
C TRP A 95 -10.04 9.40 -8.20
N PRO A 96 -11.12 9.69 -8.89
CA PRO A 96 -12.46 9.30 -8.42
C PRO A 96 -12.64 7.79 -8.19
N ASP A 97 -11.93 6.98 -8.96
CA ASP A 97 -12.01 5.51 -8.97
C ASP A 97 -10.74 4.81 -8.49
N GLN A 98 -9.67 5.55 -8.19
CA GLN A 98 -8.42 4.97 -7.71
C GLN A 98 -7.65 5.90 -6.77
N HIS A 99 -7.11 5.33 -5.70
CA HIS A 99 -6.16 6.02 -4.83
C HIS A 99 -4.85 5.23 -4.77
N HIS A 100 -3.72 5.97 -4.76
CA HIS A 100 -2.39 5.42 -4.66
C HIS A 100 -1.67 5.97 -3.43
N PHE A 101 -1.31 5.09 -2.52
CA PHE A 101 -0.53 5.39 -1.32
C PHE A 101 0.82 4.69 -1.37
N VAL A 102 1.81 5.27 -0.70
CA VAL A 102 3.10 4.62 -0.42
C VAL A 102 3.30 4.51 1.08
N PHE A 103 3.54 3.29 1.51
CA PHE A 103 3.93 2.96 2.88
C PHE A 103 5.45 2.81 2.92
N THR A 104 6.11 3.37 3.93
CA THR A 104 7.55 3.20 4.08
C THR A 104 7.90 2.38 5.31
N SER A 105 8.80 1.41 5.16
CA SER A 105 9.28 0.59 6.28
C SER A 105 9.97 1.43 7.35
N LEU A 106 9.96 0.95 8.61
CA LEU A 106 10.44 1.73 9.75
C LEU A 106 11.93 2.07 9.67
N VAL A 107 12.77 1.09 9.33
CA VAL A 107 14.22 1.21 9.45
C VAL A 107 14.85 1.70 8.14
N PHE A 108 14.73 0.94 7.08
CA PHE A 108 15.40 1.27 5.82
C PHE A 108 14.58 2.12 4.86
N ARG A 109 13.33 2.45 5.23
CA ARG A 109 12.45 3.29 4.41
C ARG A 109 12.13 2.68 3.04
N PHE A 110 12.10 1.35 2.93
CA PHE A 110 11.64 0.67 1.72
C PHE A 110 10.22 1.10 1.39
N PRO A 111 9.98 1.58 0.16
CA PRO A 111 8.64 1.99 -0.27
C PRO A 111 7.85 0.78 -0.76
N ASP A 112 6.61 0.69 -0.27
CA ASP A 112 5.60 -0.28 -0.72
C ASP A 112 4.44 0.50 -1.32
N ASP A 113 4.04 0.17 -2.55
CA ASP A 113 2.84 0.69 -3.16
C ASP A 113 1.59 0.06 -2.55
N PHE A 114 0.55 0.86 -2.37
CA PHE A 114 -0.78 0.42 -1.97
C PHE A 114 -1.81 1.13 -2.82
N LEU A 115 -2.45 0.37 -3.70
CA LEU A 115 -3.45 0.85 -4.64
C LEU A 115 -4.83 0.36 -4.22
N ILE A 116 -5.79 1.26 -4.25
CA ILE A 116 -7.20 0.98 -4.01
C ILE A 116 -7.94 1.40 -5.26
N ARG A 117 -8.62 0.48 -5.93
CA ARG A 117 -9.47 0.76 -7.09
C ARG A 117 -10.90 0.43 -6.76
N GLY A 118 -11.81 1.38 -7.03
CA GLY A 118 -13.23 1.22 -6.81
C GLY A 118 -14.04 1.39 -8.09
N PHE A 119 -15.14 0.65 -8.20
CA PHE A 119 -16.08 0.76 -9.30
C PHE A 119 -17.47 0.29 -8.86
N CYS A 120 -18.49 0.63 -9.65
CA CYS A 120 -19.85 0.13 -9.43
C CYS A 120 -20.09 -1.15 -10.22
N ASP A 121 -20.64 -2.17 -9.56
CA ASP A 121 -21.06 -3.42 -10.16
C ASP A 121 -22.37 -3.89 -9.55
N GLU A 122 -23.39 -4.09 -10.39
CA GLU A 122 -24.74 -4.52 -9.98
C GLU A 122 -25.34 -3.72 -8.79
N GLY A 123 -25.15 -2.39 -8.80
CA GLY A 123 -25.66 -1.49 -7.75
C GLY A 123 -24.82 -1.45 -6.47
N HIS A 124 -23.71 -2.17 -6.41
CA HIS A 124 -22.77 -2.19 -5.29
C HIS A 124 -21.49 -1.47 -5.64
N SER A 125 -20.83 -0.92 -4.62
CA SER A 125 -19.42 -0.50 -4.74
C SER A 125 -18.52 -1.69 -4.53
N VAL A 126 -17.62 -1.89 -5.48
CA VAL A 126 -16.60 -2.96 -5.44
C VAL A 126 -15.23 -2.34 -5.32
N ILE A 127 -14.40 -2.90 -4.44
CA ILE A 127 -13.01 -2.49 -4.23
C ILE A 127 -12.06 -3.62 -4.58
N HIS A 128 -11.08 -3.31 -5.41
CA HIS A 128 -9.87 -4.10 -5.59
C HIS A 128 -8.70 -3.42 -4.88
N VAL A 129 -7.76 -4.23 -4.40
CA VAL A 129 -6.59 -3.76 -3.64
C VAL A 129 -5.34 -4.44 -4.16
N TYR A 130 -4.29 -3.66 -4.33
CA TYR A 130 -2.97 -4.15 -4.68
C TYR A 130 -1.93 -3.58 -3.72
N SER A 131 -1.02 -4.41 -3.22
CA SER A 131 0.08 -3.97 -2.37
C SER A 131 1.37 -4.70 -2.73
N GLU A 132 2.43 -3.95 -3.08
CA GLU A 132 3.72 -4.52 -3.48
C GLU A 132 4.89 -3.64 -3.03
N SER A 133 5.98 -4.27 -2.60
CA SER A 133 7.24 -3.57 -2.35
C SER A 133 7.95 -3.28 -3.67
N ARG A 134 8.34 -2.01 -3.91
CA ARG A 134 9.10 -1.60 -5.11
C ARG A 134 10.48 -2.24 -5.19
N LEU A 135 11.05 -2.64 -4.07
CA LEU A 135 12.38 -3.22 -3.97
C LEU A 135 12.38 -4.48 -3.10
N GLY A 136 13.23 -5.44 -3.47
CA GLY A 136 13.44 -6.65 -2.70
C GLY A 136 12.72 -7.86 -3.27
N VAL A 137 13.09 -9.04 -2.75
CA VAL A 137 12.54 -10.34 -3.16
C VAL A 137 11.48 -10.84 -2.17
N SER A 138 11.44 -10.26 -0.95
CA SER A 138 10.49 -10.62 0.11
C SER A 138 10.29 -9.46 1.07
N ASP A 139 9.04 -9.28 1.49
CA ASP A 139 8.60 -8.26 2.45
C ASP A 139 8.30 -8.84 3.84
N PHE A 140 8.62 -10.13 4.08
CA PHE A 140 8.27 -10.87 5.30
C PHE A 140 6.75 -10.90 5.60
N GLY A 141 5.89 -10.80 4.58
CA GLY A 141 4.43 -10.80 4.71
C GLY A 141 3.81 -9.44 5.03
N VAL A 142 4.58 -8.36 4.97
CA VAL A 142 4.08 -7.01 5.30
C VAL A 142 2.95 -6.55 4.38
N ASN A 143 3.06 -6.81 3.07
CA ASN A 143 2.00 -6.45 2.12
C ASN A 143 0.76 -7.32 2.29
N GLU A 144 0.91 -8.61 2.55
CA GLU A 144 -0.19 -9.52 2.87
C GLU A 144 -0.94 -9.07 4.13
N ASP A 145 -0.22 -8.83 5.23
CA ASP A 145 -0.79 -8.34 6.48
C ASP A 145 -1.50 -6.98 6.29
N ARG A 146 -0.95 -6.09 5.47
CA ARG A 146 -1.57 -4.81 5.12
C ARG A 146 -2.91 -4.99 4.42
N VAL A 147 -2.96 -5.84 3.39
CA VAL A 147 -4.19 -6.15 2.65
C VAL A 147 -5.24 -6.77 3.56
N PHE A 148 -4.86 -7.70 4.44
CA PHE A 148 -5.77 -8.28 5.44
C PHE A 148 -6.29 -7.25 6.44
N ARG A 149 -5.43 -6.40 6.98
CA ARG A 149 -5.86 -5.34 7.92
C ARG A 149 -6.80 -4.35 7.25
N PHE A 150 -6.53 -3.99 6.01
CA PHE A 150 -7.42 -3.15 5.22
C PHE A 150 -8.78 -3.81 5.01
N ALA A 151 -8.82 -5.04 4.52
CA ALA A 151 -10.07 -5.77 4.26
C ALA A 151 -10.91 -5.95 5.54
N ASN A 152 -10.27 -6.28 6.66
CA ASN A 152 -10.93 -6.39 7.95
C ASN A 152 -11.50 -5.06 8.43
N HIS A 153 -10.76 -3.96 8.27
CA HIS A 153 -11.25 -2.63 8.60
C HIS A 153 -12.49 -2.29 7.76
N MET A 154 -12.40 -2.40 6.45
CA MET A 154 -13.50 -2.09 5.53
C MET A 154 -14.77 -2.92 5.84
N SER A 155 -14.58 -4.18 6.22
CA SER A 155 -15.70 -5.06 6.59
C SER A 155 -16.29 -4.73 7.97
N SER A 156 -15.58 -4.01 8.83
CA SER A 156 -16.02 -3.65 10.19
C SER A 156 -16.70 -2.29 10.30
N VAL A 157 -16.53 -1.42 9.30
CA VAL A 157 -17.11 -0.08 9.29
C VAL A 157 -18.56 -0.13 8.84
N GLU A 158 -19.45 0.46 9.64
CA GLU A 158 -20.84 0.67 9.23
C GLU A 158 -20.91 1.83 8.23
N MET A 159 -21.43 1.58 7.05
CA MET A 159 -21.58 2.57 5.98
C MET A 159 -23.06 2.83 5.70
N PRO A 160 -23.45 4.06 5.33
CA PRO A 160 -24.82 4.36 4.94
C PRO A 160 -25.19 3.56 3.69
N THR A 161 -26.36 2.91 3.74
CA THR A 161 -26.83 2.13 2.60
C THR A 161 -27.27 3.06 1.47
N SER A 162 -26.69 2.89 0.31
CA SER A 162 -27.07 3.56 -0.93
C SER A 162 -26.66 2.71 -2.13
N GLU A 163 -27.36 2.87 -3.23
CA GLU A 163 -27.03 2.22 -4.50
C GLU A 163 -25.79 2.89 -5.12
N CYS A 164 -24.86 2.08 -5.61
CA CYS A 164 -23.75 2.58 -6.40
C CYS A 164 -24.21 2.77 -7.85
N THR A 165 -24.26 4.01 -8.28
CA THR A 165 -24.53 4.36 -9.67
C THR A 165 -23.25 4.81 -10.33
N GLY A 166 -22.78 4.05 -11.34
CA GLY A 166 -21.66 4.48 -12.18
C GLY A 166 -22.09 5.68 -13.03
N GLU A 167 -21.31 6.77 -12.97
CA GLU A 167 -21.41 7.84 -13.97
C GLU A 167 -20.67 7.44 -15.25
#